data_c7dceb5caa50a54b53ffed9714cd57d2
#
_entry.id   c7dceb5caa50a54b53ffed9714cd57d2
#
_cell.length_a   1.000
_cell.length_b   1.000
_cell.length_c   1.000
_cell.angle_alpha   90.00
_cell.angle_beta   90.00
_cell.angle_gamma   90.00
#
_symmetry.space_group_name_H-M   'P 1'
#
loop_
_entity.id
_entity.type
_entity.pdbx_description
1 polymer ?
#
loop_
_entity_poly.entity_id
_entity_poly.type
_entity_poly.pdbx_seq_one_letter_code
_entity_poly.pdbx_strand_id
1 'polypeptide(L)'
;MAMGVADVAADLVWYLAWGVAGLLLVVAVWLFYFVWWKPRRLERALRAQGLDGTPYRFLQGDLEESARLDRQVQAKPMSLSHNIIPRVYPFALRAMSRYGKTSFTWVGPVPEVTIADVGLVRQLLLNMPNDIEKPQLNPLGQFFFRGMFIYEGEKWAKHKRIMNPTFHMEKLKQMLPSFRTCCNDLMSKWENTVVGSGTSYELDVWPELQAYALNVISTAALGTSFEEGRRVHQIQVQQLMHFVQAGQAINIPGSVFLPTEAKKRIKALNREVGELVRSIIKKRQEEIKSGKASNDNLLGLLLESNMKGSQEDGLTIEDVIEECKLFYFAGQETTAVLLTWTMILLSMHPEWQVRAREEVLRVFGQNKPDFDGLNRLKIVTMILHEVLRLYPPLTYLPRHTYKTIKLGDVTYPPGVLLRMPILFLNHDPEIWGEDASEFNPERFAQGVSNACKNHQMGFFSFGGGPRICIGQHFGLIEAKMLFSTILQRFSFELSPSYAHAPHIVMTLVPQYGAPLMFRRL
;
A
#
# COMPACT_ATOMS: atom_id res chain seq x y z
N MET A 1 -20.55 56.33 40.87
CA MET A 1 -20.19 55.79 39.56
C MET A 1 -19.14 54.67 39.62
N ALA A 2 -18.20 54.63 40.53
CA ALA A 2 -17.17 53.57 40.62
C ALA A 2 -17.69 52.21 41.11
N MET A 3 -18.75 52.15 41.93
CA MET A 3 -19.34 50.85 42.38
C MET A 3 -20.06 50.11 41.24
N GLY A 4 -20.71 50.79 40.34
CA GLY A 4 -21.43 50.12 39.22
C GLY A 4 -20.54 49.43 38.18
N VAL A 5 -19.28 49.85 38.00
CA VAL A 5 -18.35 49.22 37.04
C VAL A 5 -17.76 47.94 37.61
N ALA A 6 -17.53 47.90 38.94
CA ALA A 6 -17.03 46.70 39.62
C ALA A 6 -18.08 45.57 39.63
N ASP A 7 -19.35 45.90 39.84
CA ASP A 7 -20.44 44.92 39.85
C ASP A 7 -20.67 44.34 38.45
N VAL A 8 -20.65 45.17 37.38
CA VAL A 8 -20.78 44.72 35.98
C VAL A 8 -19.58 43.83 35.60
N ALA A 9 -18.36 44.15 36.05
CA ALA A 9 -17.19 43.33 35.81
C ALA A 9 -17.28 41.98 36.54
N ALA A 10 -17.79 41.95 37.77
CA ALA A 10 -18.01 40.71 38.53
C ALA A 10 -19.06 39.80 37.85
N ASP A 11 -20.17 40.37 37.41
CA ASP A 11 -21.20 39.65 36.69
C ASP A 11 -20.68 39.10 35.36
N LEU A 12 -19.88 39.85 34.62
CA LEU A 12 -19.26 39.39 33.37
C LEU A 12 -18.30 38.18 33.61
N VAL A 13 -17.47 38.27 34.65
CA VAL A 13 -16.58 37.17 35.06
C VAL A 13 -17.39 35.93 35.48
N TRP A 14 -18.50 36.12 36.15
CA TRP A 14 -19.40 35.06 36.59
C TRP A 14 -20.06 34.34 35.38
N TYR A 15 -20.61 35.11 34.41
CA TYR A 15 -21.15 34.53 33.17
C TYR A 15 -20.10 33.84 32.33
N LEU A 16 -18.90 34.42 32.24
CA LEU A 16 -17.78 33.76 31.54
C LEU A 16 -17.39 32.43 32.24
N ALA A 17 -17.35 32.39 33.57
CA ALA A 17 -17.05 31.16 34.33
C ALA A 17 -18.11 30.08 34.06
N TRP A 18 -19.41 30.43 34.07
CA TRP A 18 -20.47 29.48 33.72
C TRP A 18 -20.43 29.05 32.28
N GLY A 19 -20.09 29.93 31.36
CA GLY A 19 -19.90 29.62 29.94
C GLY A 19 -18.74 28.61 29.74
N VAL A 20 -17.61 28.82 30.41
CA VAL A 20 -16.47 27.90 30.40
C VAL A 20 -16.83 26.55 31.06
N ALA A 21 -17.50 26.56 32.21
CA ALA A 21 -17.96 25.34 32.86
C ALA A 21 -18.92 24.53 31.98
N GLY A 22 -19.86 25.21 31.33
CA GLY A 22 -20.78 24.59 30.37
C GLY A 22 -20.05 23.96 29.18
N LEU A 23 -19.08 24.68 28.60
CA LEU A 23 -18.24 24.15 27.51
C LEU A 23 -17.43 22.92 27.95
N LEU A 24 -16.82 22.97 29.14
CA LEU A 24 -16.07 21.84 29.70
C LEU A 24 -16.97 20.62 29.93
N LEU A 25 -18.19 20.82 30.41
CA LEU A 25 -19.18 19.76 30.58
C LEU A 25 -19.56 19.13 29.22
N VAL A 26 -19.83 19.93 28.20
CA VAL A 26 -20.14 19.44 26.85
C VAL A 26 -18.97 18.62 26.30
N VAL A 27 -17.74 19.12 26.44
CA VAL A 27 -16.53 18.39 26.03
C VAL A 27 -16.38 17.09 26.81
N ALA A 28 -16.60 17.10 28.13
CA ALA A 28 -16.52 15.89 28.97
C ALA A 28 -17.58 14.83 28.56
N VAL A 29 -18.82 15.24 28.32
CA VAL A 29 -19.90 14.37 27.85
C VAL A 29 -19.57 13.81 26.47
N TRP A 30 -19.07 14.65 25.56
CA TRP A 30 -18.65 14.24 24.22
C TRP A 30 -17.49 13.23 24.28
N LEU A 31 -16.46 13.49 25.09
CA LEU A 31 -15.35 12.57 25.31
C LEU A 31 -15.84 11.23 25.90
N PHE A 32 -16.69 11.27 26.94
CA PHE A 32 -17.28 10.09 27.54
C PHE A 32 -18.04 9.26 26.52
N TYR A 33 -18.85 9.93 25.68
CA TYR A 33 -19.58 9.25 24.60
C TYR A 33 -18.63 8.52 23.64
N PHE A 34 -17.60 9.20 23.11
CA PHE A 34 -16.71 8.62 22.11
C PHE A 34 -15.75 7.57 22.68
N VAL A 35 -15.32 7.73 23.93
CA VAL A 35 -14.27 6.89 24.51
C VAL A 35 -14.84 5.71 25.29
N TRP A 36 -16.05 5.84 25.81
CA TRP A 36 -16.64 4.80 26.64
C TRP A 36 -17.98 4.27 26.13
N TRP A 37 -18.96 5.16 25.93
CA TRP A 37 -20.33 4.74 25.60
C TRP A 37 -20.42 4.09 24.21
N LYS A 38 -19.91 4.75 23.19
CA LYS A 38 -19.96 4.27 21.79
C LYS A 38 -19.23 2.93 21.62
N PRO A 39 -17.97 2.75 22.08
CA PRO A 39 -17.30 1.45 22.00
C PRO A 39 -18.07 0.32 22.69
N ARG A 40 -18.56 0.54 23.91
CA ARG A 40 -19.34 -0.45 24.65
C ARG A 40 -20.66 -0.81 23.97
N ARG A 41 -21.31 0.16 23.32
CA ARG A 41 -22.50 -0.09 22.51
C ARG A 41 -22.18 -0.93 21.29
N LEU A 42 -21.09 -0.63 20.58
CA LEU A 42 -20.63 -1.39 19.42
C LEU A 42 -20.22 -2.81 19.83
N GLU A 43 -19.49 -2.98 20.93
CA GLU A 43 -19.14 -4.30 21.47
C GLU A 43 -20.39 -5.15 21.70
N ARG A 44 -21.39 -4.60 22.40
CA ARG A 44 -22.67 -5.31 22.66
C ARG A 44 -23.40 -5.67 21.36
N ALA A 45 -23.41 -4.75 20.39
CA ALA A 45 -24.05 -4.98 19.09
C ALA A 45 -23.38 -6.10 18.30
N LEU A 46 -22.03 -6.15 18.27
CA LEU A 46 -21.27 -7.20 17.57
C LEU A 46 -21.45 -8.56 18.26
N ARG A 47 -21.37 -8.60 19.61
CA ARG A 47 -21.60 -9.84 20.37
C ARG A 47 -23.04 -10.37 20.22
N ALA A 48 -24.03 -9.48 20.15
CA ALA A 48 -25.42 -9.87 19.93
C ALA A 48 -25.64 -10.49 18.53
N GLN A 49 -24.72 -10.26 17.58
CA GLN A 49 -24.70 -10.92 16.26
C GLN A 49 -23.88 -12.23 16.25
N GLY A 50 -23.44 -12.71 17.41
CA GLY A 50 -22.65 -13.93 17.54
C GLY A 50 -21.16 -13.77 17.24
N LEU A 51 -20.66 -12.53 17.10
CA LEU A 51 -19.24 -12.30 16.91
C LEU A 51 -18.48 -12.32 18.24
N ASP A 52 -17.40 -13.09 18.28
CA ASP A 52 -16.45 -13.08 19.38
C ASP A 52 -15.26 -12.16 19.09
N GLY A 53 -14.63 -11.70 20.17
CA GLY A 53 -13.45 -10.82 20.05
C GLY A 53 -12.91 -10.38 21.40
N THR A 54 -11.87 -9.56 21.36
CA THR A 54 -11.24 -8.99 22.55
C THR A 54 -12.18 -8.03 23.29
N PRO A 55 -12.15 -7.96 24.62
CA PRO A 55 -12.92 -6.97 25.36
C PRO A 55 -12.35 -5.57 25.13
N TYR A 56 -13.24 -4.57 25.05
CA TYR A 56 -12.78 -3.19 24.93
C TYR A 56 -11.96 -2.73 26.14
N ARG A 57 -10.73 -2.28 25.92
CA ARG A 57 -9.85 -1.63 26.88
C ARG A 57 -9.86 -0.12 26.66
N PHE A 58 -10.08 0.63 27.74
CA PHE A 58 -10.26 2.09 27.69
C PHE A 58 -9.17 2.80 26.89
N LEU A 59 -9.54 3.61 25.92
CA LEU A 59 -8.71 4.41 25.01
C LEU A 59 -7.76 3.61 24.10
N GLN A 60 -7.10 2.61 24.62
CA GLN A 60 -6.00 1.91 23.95
C GLN A 60 -6.48 0.77 23.06
N GLY A 61 -7.63 0.15 23.43
CA GLY A 61 -8.03 -1.09 22.77
C GLY A 61 -6.93 -2.14 22.91
N ASP A 62 -6.51 -2.72 21.78
CA ASP A 62 -5.49 -3.76 21.72
C ASP A 62 -4.11 -3.26 21.25
N LEU A 63 -3.95 -1.94 21.07
CA LEU A 63 -2.74 -1.34 20.47
C LEU A 63 -1.46 -1.67 21.26
N GLU A 64 -1.51 -1.61 22.59
CA GLU A 64 -0.34 -1.89 23.44
C GLU A 64 0.10 -3.36 23.34
N GLU A 65 -0.87 -4.27 23.37
CA GLU A 65 -0.62 -5.70 23.27
C GLU A 65 -0.09 -6.07 21.87
N SER A 66 -0.69 -5.51 20.81
CA SER A 66 -0.19 -5.66 19.43
C SER A 66 1.24 -5.16 19.32
N ALA A 67 1.52 -3.92 19.75
CA ALA A 67 2.86 -3.34 19.68
C ALA A 67 3.90 -4.11 20.52
N ARG A 68 3.50 -4.71 21.64
CA ARG A 68 4.40 -5.56 22.44
C ARG A 68 4.77 -6.83 21.70
N LEU A 69 3.79 -7.50 21.09
CA LEU A 69 4.04 -8.72 20.31
C LEU A 69 4.87 -8.43 19.08
N ASP A 70 4.57 -7.34 18.36
CA ASP A 70 5.32 -6.91 17.19
C ASP A 70 6.80 -6.68 17.55
N ARG A 71 7.08 -5.96 18.63
CA ARG A 71 8.47 -5.76 19.12
C ARG A 71 9.17 -7.08 19.47
N GLN A 72 8.46 -8.03 20.04
CA GLN A 72 9.03 -9.34 20.40
C GLN A 72 9.48 -10.14 19.17
N VAL A 73 8.63 -10.20 18.14
CA VAL A 73 8.94 -10.95 16.92
C VAL A 73 9.95 -10.23 16.02
N GLN A 74 9.96 -8.90 16.05
CA GLN A 74 10.88 -8.07 15.25
C GLN A 74 12.30 -8.00 15.83
N ALA A 75 12.50 -8.37 17.08
CA ALA A 75 13.80 -8.32 17.75
C ALA A 75 14.85 -9.28 17.14
N LYS A 76 14.43 -10.30 16.42
CA LYS A 76 15.30 -11.32 15.81
C LYS A 76 14.79 -11.69 14.42
N PRO A 77 15.67 -12.08 13.47
CA PRO A 77 15.24 -12.68 12.20
C PRO A 77 14.52 -14.01 12.48
N MET A 78 13.77 -14.49 11.48
CA MET A 78 13.16 -15.81 11.50
C MET A 78 13.98 -16.80 10.64
N SER A 79 13.70 -18.10 10.78
CA SER A 79 14.22 -19.12 9.87
C SER A 79 13.74 -18.88 8.43
N LEU A 80 14.47 -19.36 7.45
CA LEU A 80 14.04 -19.34 6.05
C LEU A 80 12.76 -20.18 5.90
N SER A 81 11.63 -19.50 5.86
CA SER A 81 10.29 -20.11 5.75
C SER A 81 9.31 -19.12 5.17
N HIS A 82 8.36 -19.61 4.38
CA HIS A 82 7.29 -18.79 3.84
C HIS A 82 6.11 -18.64 4.82
N ASN A 83 6.09 -19.34 5.94
CA ASN A 83 5.10 -19.11 7.00
C ASN A 83 5.44 -17.84 7.79
N ILE A 84 5.20 -16.70 7.18
CA ILE A 84 5.56 -15.36 7.71
C ILE A 84 4.51 -14.75 8.61
N ILE A 85 3.28 -15.27 8.65
CA ILE A 85 2.17 -14.71 9.43
C ILE A 85 2.51 -14.54 10.92
N PRO A 86 3.14 -15.53 11.62
CA PRO A 86 3.48 -15.37 13.03
C PRO A 86 4.43 -14.21 13.32
N ARG A 87 5.26 -13.82 12.33
CA ARG A 87 6.17 -12.68 12.45
C ARG A 87 5.50 -11.36 12.09
N VAL A 88 4.68 -11.39 11.03
CA VAL A 88 4.09 -10.17 10.43
C VAL A 88 2.86 -9.71 11.21
N TYR A 89 2.05 -10.64 11.72
CA TYR A 89 0.79 -10.40 12.42
C TYR A 89 0.60 -11.29 13.66
N PRO A 90 1.51 -11.25 14.65
CA PRO A 90 1.43 -12.14 15.81
C PRO A 90 0.16 -11.93 16.64
N PHE A 91 -0.30 -10.68 16.80
CA PHE A 91 -1.53 -10.38 17.52
C PHE A 91 -2.78 -10.85 16.78
N ALA A 92 -2.88 -10.54 15.49
CA ALA A 92 -4.04 -10.94 14.68
C ALA A 92 -4.14 -12.48 14.56
N LEU A 93 -3.01 -13.17 14.39
CA LEU A 93 -2.96 -14.63 14.39
C LEU A 93 -3.51 -15.21 15.69
N ARG A 94 -3.09 -14.68 16.85
CA ARG A 94 -3.60 -15.11 18.14
C ARG A 94 -5.09 -14.81 18.31
N ALA A 95 -5.55 -13.65 17.87
CA ALA A 95 -6.97 -13.29 17.93
C ALA A 95 -7.82 -14.23 17.08
N MET A 96 -7.40 -14.50 15.83
CA MET A 96 -8.11 -15.42 14.94
C MET A 96 -8.09 -16.86 15.44
N SER A 97 -6.99 -17.33 16.00
CA SER A 97 -6.91 -18.68 16.59
C SER A 97 -7.84 -18.85 17.81
N ARG A 98 -8.10 -17.76 18.54
CA ARG A 98 -8.95 -17.79 19.73
C ARG A 98 -10.43 -17.54 19.43
N TYR A 99 -10.73 -16.64 18.51
CA TYR A 99 -12.10 -16.12 18.28
C TYR A 99 -12.66 -16.45 16.90
N GLY A 100 -11.86 -17.13 16.03
CA GLY A 100 -12.29 -17.56 14.70
C GLY A 100 -11.94 -16.59 13.56
N LYS A 101 -12.19 -17.05 12.31
CA LYS A 101 -11.87 -16.32 11.07
C LYS A 101 -12.64 -14.99 10.91
N THR A 102 -13.81 -14.87 11.55
CA THR A 102 -14.58 -13.63 11.64
C THR A 102 -14.69 -13.25 13.11
N SER A 103 -13.84 -12.33 13.53
CA SER A 103 -13.72 -11.91 14.93
C SER A 103 -13.37 -10.44 15.00
N PHE A 104 -13.56 -9.80 16.16
CA PHE A 104 -13.22 -8.39 16.31
C PHE A 104 -12.15 -8.13 17.36
N THR A 105 -11.36 -7.10 17.08
CA THR A 105 -10.33 -6.51 17.94
C THR A 105 -10.53 -4.99 18.00
N TRP A 106 -9.67 -4.27 18.71
CA TRP A 106 -9.86 -2.84 18.94
C TRP A 106 -8.63 -2.02 18.52
N VAL A 107 -8.87 -1.07 17.60
CA VAL A 107 -7.89 -0.02 17.26
C VAL A 107 -8.27 1.25 18.02
N GLY A 108 -7.70 1.42 19.22
CA GLY A 108 -8.19 2.43 20.15
C GLY A 108 -9.67 2.20 20.50
N PRO A 109 -10.54 3.22 20.38
CA PRO A 109 -11.97 3.09 20.66
C PRO A 109 -12.80 2.54 19.47
N VAL A 110 -12.18 2.13 18.37
CA VAL A 110 -12.87 1.67 17.17
C VAL A 110 -12.75 0.16 17.04
N PRO A 111 -13.87 -0.60 16.96
CA PRO A 111 -13.81 -2.04 16.72
C PRO A 111 -13.38 -2.30 15.27
N GLU A 112 -12.47 -3.24 15.10
CA GLU A 112 -12.01 -3.74 13.82
C GLU A 112 -12.39 -5.22 13.69
N VAL A 113 -13.27 -5.54 12.76
CA VAL A 113 -13.68 -6.91 12.46
C VAL A 113 -12.77 -7.46 11.36
N THR A 114 -12.05 -8.53 11.68
CA THR A 114 -11.32 -9.33 10.68
C THR A 114 -12.30 -10.23 9.95
N ILE A 115 -12.25 -10.21 8.63
CA ILE A 115 -13.06 -11.04 7.73
C ILE A 115 -12.11 -11.90 6.91
N ALA A 116 -11.81 -13.11 7.37
CA ALA A 116 -10.91 -14.05 6.70
C ALA A 116 -11.68 -15.18 5.99
N ASP A 117 -12.96 -15.00 5.73
CA ASP A 117 -13.75 -15.85 4.86
C ASP A 117 -13.72 -15.32 3.42
N VAL A 118 -13.30 -16.15 2.47
CA VAL A 118 -13.14 -15.75 1.05
C VAL A 118 -14.47 -15.38 0.39
N GLY A 119 -15.57 -16.02 0.77
CA GLY A 119 -16.91 -15.74 0.26
C GLY A 119 -17.39 -14.35 0.69
N LEU A 120 -17.22 -14.03 1.97
CA LEU A 120 -17.56 -12.72 2.53
C LEU A 120 -16.66 -11.62 1.96
N VAL A 121 -15.36 -11.87 1.77
CA VAL A 121 -14.44 -10.92 1.13
C VAL A 121 -14.87 -10.64 -0.32
N ARG A 122 -15.24 -11.66 -1.07
CA ARG A 122 -15.79 -11.49 -2.43
C ARG A 122 -17.08 -10.67 -2.42
N GLN A 123 -18.00 -10.99 -1.53
CA GLN A 123 -19.25 -10.23 -1.38
C GLN A 123 -18.96 -8.74 -1.12
N LEU A 124 -18.04 -8.43 -0.19
CA LEU A 124 -17.64 -7.06 0.10
C LEU A 124 -17.03 -6.34 -1.10
N LEU A 125 -16.11 -6.98 -1.81
CA LEU A 125 -15.34 -6.32 -2.88
C LEU A 125 -16.09 -6.22 -4.20
N LEU A 126 -16.94 -7.22 -4.51
CA LEU A 126 -17.60 -7.33 -5.82
C LEU A 126 -19.05 -6.86 -5.78
N ASN A 127 -19.81 -7.21 -4.72
CA ASN A 127 -21.26 -7.01 -4.69
C ASN A 127 -21.70 -5.80 -3.86
N MET A 128 -20.84 -5.29 -2.97
CA MET A 128 -21.16 -4.17 -2.07
C MET A 128 -20.24 -2.96 -2.22
N PRO A 129 -19.79 -2.59 -3.42
CA PRO A 129 -18.78 -1.51 -3.58
C PRO A 129 -19.29 -0.12 -3.16
N ASN A 130 -20.62 0.08 -3.12
CA ASN A 130 -21.25 1.36 -2.77
C ASN A 130 -21.82 1.39 -1.33
N ASP A 131 -21.74 0.27 -0.61
CA ASP A 131 -22.28 0.16 0.75
C ASP A 131 -21.21 0.34 1.82
N ILE A 132 -19.94 0.20 1.43
CA ILE A 132 -18.77 0.34 2.26
C ILE A 132 -17.78 1.29 1.60
N GLU A 133 -17.07 2.04 2.41
CA GLU A 133 -16.06 2.98 1.95
C GLU A 133 -14.69 2.64 2.56
N LYS A 134 -13.64 3.22 2.02
CA LYS A 134 -12.34 3.19 2.67
C LYS A 134 -12.39 3.98 3.98
N PRO A 135 -11.66 3.58 5.03
CA PRO A 135 -11.59 4.35 6.25
C PRO A 135 -11.16 5.78 5.95
N GLN A 136 -11.87 6.75 6.49
CA GLN A 136 -11.38 8.12 6.47
C GLN A 136 -10.08 8.17 7.28
N LEU A 137 -9.02 8.59 6.62
CA LEU A 137 -7.75 8.80 7.29
C LEU A 137 -7.92 9.90 8.35
N ASN A 138 -7.19 9.73 9.43
CA ASN A 138 -7.02 10.84 10.36
C ASN A 138 -6.47 12.07 9.59
N PRO A 139 -6.68 13.29 10.08
CA PRO A 139 -6.25 14.49 9.36
C PRO A 139 -4.77 14.53 8.98
N LEU A 140 -3.91 13.78 9.67
CA LEU A 140 -2.49 13.67 9.29
C LEU A 140 -2.30 12.74 8.09
N GLY A 141 -3.03 11.63 8.03
CA GLY A 141 -3.01 10.72 6.89
C GLY A 141 -3.53 11.36 5.61
N GLN A 142 -4.46 12.33 5.71
CA GLN A 142 -4.95 13.09 4.57
C GLN A 142 -3.86 13.95 3.89
N PHE A 143 -2.78 14.30 4.58
CA PHE A 143 -1.66 14.99 3.95
C PHE A 143 -0.77 14.08 3.12
N PHE A 144 -0.80 12.79 3.38
CA PHE A 144 0.02 11.81 2.68
C PHE A 144 -0.76 11.08 1.58
N PHE A 145 -1.96 10.62 1.92
CA PHE A 145 -2.81 9.86 1.00
C PHE A 145 -4.01 10.70 0.57
N ARG A 146 -3.93 11.25 -0.62
CA ARG A 146 -5.06 11.84 -1.35
C ARG A 146 -5.14 11.19 -2.73
N GLY A 147 -6.03 11.69 -3.57
CA GLY A 147 -6.22 11.16 -4.91
C GLY A 147 -7.13 9.92 -4.94
N MET A 148 -7.10 9.21 -6.06
CA MET A 148 -7.97 8.07 -6.36
C MET A 148 -7.93 6.96 -5.29
N PHE A 149 -6.83 6.86 -4.53
CA PHE A 149 -6.70 5.85 -3.48
C PHE A 149 -7.72 6.06 -2.34
N ILE A 150 -8.05 7.31 -1.99
CA ILE A 150 -8.94 7.65 -0.86
C ILE A 150 -10.32 8.10 -1.33
N TYR A 151 -10.41 8.72 -2.53
CA TYR A 151 -11.69 9.25 -3.01
C TYR A 151 -12.75 8.16 -3.13
N GLU A 152 -14.00 8.53 -2.86
CA GLU A 152 -15.18 7.67 -2.93
C GLU A 152 -16.23 8.26 -3.88
N GLY A 153 -17.24 7.47 -4.21
CA GLY A 153 -18.39 7.87 -5.02
C GLY A 153 -18.00 8.42 -6.40
N GLU A 154 -18.70 9.49 -6.81
CA GLU A 154 -18.53 10.11 -8.13
C GLU A 154 -17.13 10.69 -8.34
N LYS A 155 -16.53 11.28 -7.30
CA LYS A 155 -15.16 11.81 -7.40
C LYS A 155 -14.18 10.72 -7.76
N TRP A 156 -14.24 9.56 -7.10
CA TRP A 156 -13.41 8.42 -7.45
C TRP A 156 -13.67 7.91 -8.87
N ALA A 157 -14.94 7.78 -9.25
CA ALA A 157 -15.32 7.28 -10.58
C ALA A 157 -14.80 8.19 -11.69
N LYS A 158 -14.89 9.51 -11.50
CA LYS A 158 -14.34 10.53 -12.41
C LYS A 158 -12.83 10.37 -12.58
N HIS A 159 -12.07 10.34 -11.46
CA HIS A 159 -10.61 10.19 -11.48
C HIS A 159 -10.20 8.87 -12.16
N LYS A 160 -10.85 7.75 -11.81
CA LYS A 160 -10.59 6.46 -12.44
C LYS A 160 -10.84 6.47 -13.95
N ARG A 161 -11.95 7.06 -14.39
CA ARG A 161 -12.28 7.17 -15.83
C ARG A 161 -11.21 7.93 -16.61
N ILE A 162 -10.68 9.02 -16.04
CA ILE A 162 -9.64 9.83 -16.69
C ILE A 162 -8.31 9.10 -16.76
N MET A 163 -7.92 8.38 -15.69
CA MET A 163 -6.59 7.74 -15.61
C MET A 163 -6.53 6.36 -16.26
N ASN A 164 -7.66 5.63 -16.29
CA ASN A 164 -7.70 4.24 -16.77
C ASN A 164 -7.09 4.03 -18.17
N PRO A 165 -7.28 4.92 -19.16
CA PRO A 165 -6.71 4.75 -20.50
C PRO A 165 -5.18 4.66 -20.53
N THR A 166 -4.47 5.31 -19.57
CA THR A 166 -3.00 5.25 -19.49
C THR A 166 -2.48 3.84 -19.21
N PHE A 167 -3.27 3.03 -18.52
CA PHE A 167 -2.90 1.68 -18.11
C PHE A 167 -3.43 0.58 -19.05
N HIS A 168 -4.01 0.96 -20.19
CA HIS A 168 -4.37 0.00 -21.23
C HIS A 168 -3.12 -0.53 -21.96
N MET A 169 -3.19 -1.78 -22.40
CA MET A 169 -2.04 -2.51 -22.97
C MET A 169 -1.34 -1.76 -24.12
N GLU A 170 -2.08 -1.05 -24.97
CA GLU A 170 -1.52 -0.26 -26.05
C GLU A 170 -0.62 0.89 -25.55
N LYS A 171 -1.03 1.56 -24.47
CA LYS A 171 -0.23 2.62 -23.85
C LYS A 171 0.98 2.06 -23.11
N LEU A 172 0.82 0.92 -22.43
CA LEU A 172 1.93 0.21 -21.79
C LEU A 172 2.98 -0.23 -22.79
N LYS A 173 2.57 -0.67 -24.00
CA LYS A 173 3.49 -0.98 -25.10
C LYS A 173 4.33 0.23 -25.51
N GLN A 174 3.73 1.43 -25.52
CA GLN A 174 4.44 2.68 -25.83
C GLN A 174 5.45 3.08 -24.74
N MET A 175 5.25 2.66 -23.48
CA MET A 175 6.16 2.93 -22.34
C MET A 175 7.38 1.98 -22.31
N LEU A 176 7.39 0.91 -23.08
CA LEU A 176 8.42 -0.11 -23.06
C LEU A 176 9.86 0.42 -23.29
N PRO A 177 10.09 1.40 -24.20
CA PRO A 177 11.42 1.99 -24.35
C PRO A 177 11.96 2.61 -23.05
N SER A 178 11.11 3.29 -22.27
CA SER A 178 11.48 3.85 -20.96
C SER A 178 11.82 2.75 -19.95
N PHE A 179 11.02 1.68 -19.87
CA PHE A 179 11.33 0.52 -19.02
C PHE A 179 12.69 -0.09 -19.36
N ARG A 180 12.97 -0.24 -20.65
CA ARG A 180 14.25 -0.77 -21.16
C ARG A 180 15.42 0.12 -20.77
N THR A 181 15.28 1.45 -20.89
CA THR A 181 16.31 2.40 -20.48
C THR A 181 16.61 2.25 -18.99
N CYS A 182 15.59 2.27 -18.13
CA CYS A 182 15.76 2.08 -16.68
C CYS A 182 16.43 0.74 -16.32
N CYS A 183 16.05 -0.36 -17.02
CA CYS A 183 16.72 -1.65 -16.85
C CYS A 183 18.20 -1.60 -17.24
N ASN A 184 18.52 -0.97 -18.38
CA ASN A 184 19.92 -0.86 -18.83
C ASN A 184 20.78 -0.03 -17.86
N ASP A 185 20.24 1.06 -17.32
CA ASP A 185 20.92 1.89 -16.33
C ASP A 185 21.26 1.08 -15.08
N LEU A 186 20.28 0.31 -14.57
CA LEU A 186 20.50 -0.57 -13.42
C LEU A 186 21.53 -1.66 -13.73
N MET A 187 21.42 -2.33 -14.89
CA MET A 187 22.36 -3.39 -15.28
C MET A 187 23.77 -2.85 -15.45
N SER A 188 23.93 -1.70 -16.09
CA SER A 188 25.25 -1.06 -16.25
C SER A 188 25.88 -0.73 -14.89
N LYS A 189 25.09 -0.26 -13.94
CA LYS A 189 25.56 -0.02 -12.57
C LYS A 189 26.04 -1.33 -11.91
N TRP A 190 25.25 -2.40 -12.00
CA TRP A 190 25.60 -3.70 -11.42
C TRP A 190 26.82 -4.32 -12.09
N GLU A 191 26.90 -4.30 -13.42
CA GLU A 191 28.06 -4.80 -14.18
C GLU A 191 29.36 -4.08 -13.81
N ASN A 192 29.32 -2.75 -13.64
CA ASN A 192 30.49 -1.97 -13.21
C ASN A 192 30.95 -2.35 -11.78
N THR A 193 30.02 -2.71 -10.91
CA THR A 193 30.34 -3.19 -9.55
C THR A 193 31.04 -4.57 -9.60
N VAL A 194 30.61 -5.47 -10.49
CA VAL A 194 31.24 -6.80 -10.68
C VAL A 194 32.68 -6.68 -11.16
N VAL A 195 32.95 -5.81 -12.15
CA VAL A 195 34.29 -5.67 -12.75
C VAL A 195 35.35 -5.29 -11.70
N GLY A 196 34.96 -4.59 -10.63
CA GLY A 196 35.84 -4.25 -9.52
C GLY A 196 36.04 -5.33 -8.45
N SER A 197 35.21 -6.41 -8.46
CA SER A 197 35.10 -7.34 -7.31
C SER A 197 35.46 -8.80 -7.61
N GLY A 198 35.86 -9.15 -8.84
CA GLY A 198 36.22 -10.51 -9.24
C GLY A 198 35.03 -11.33 -9.75
N THR A 199 34.91 -12.63 -9.38
CA THR A 199 33.91 -13.55 -9.95
C THR A 199 32.53 -13.47 -9.32
N SER A 200 32.43 -12.97 -8.08
CA SER A 200 31.15 -12.80 -7.35
C SER A 200 31.23 -11.62 -6.40
N TYR A 201 30.11 -10.95 -6.14
CA TYR A 201 30.03 -9.83 -5.21
C TYR A 201 28.68 -9.82 -4.46
N GLU A 202 28.70 -9.29 -3.25
CA GLU A 202 27.51 -9.07 -2.45
C GLU A 202 26.88 -7.71 -2.77
N LEU A 203 25.56 -7.68 -2.93
CA LEU A 203 24.78 -6.49 -3.16
C LEU A 203 23.47 -6.55 -2.36
N ASP A 204 23.16 -5.50 -1.59
CA ASP A 204 21.81 -5.30 -1.07
C ASP A 204 20.92 -4.77 -2.20
N VAL A 205 20.04 -5.64 -2.69
CA VAL A 205 19.16 -5.29 -3.83
C VAL A 205 17.98 -4.41 -3.43
N TRP A 206 17.64 -4.30 -2.15
CA TRP A 206 16.48 -3.52 -1.70
C TRP A 206 16.55 -2.04 -2.13
N PRO A 207 17.60 -1.26 -1.77
CA PRO A 207 17.71 0.13 -2.21
C PRO A 207 17.85 0.29 -3.73
N GLU A 208 18.46 -0.68 -4.39
CA GLU A 208 18.64 -0.66 -5.85
C GLU A 208 17.28 -0.80 -6.58
N LEU A 209 16.44 -1.73 -6.13
CA LEU A 209 15.12 -1.97 -6.69
C LEU A 209 14.13 -0.86 -6.34
N GLN A 210 14.29 -0.21 -5.18
CA GLN A 210 13.55 1.01 -4.86
C GLN A 210 13.89 2.14 -5.85
N ALA A 211 15.18 2.36 -6.12
CA ALA A 211 15.63 3.37 -7.08
C ALA A 211 15.17 3.04 -8.51
N TYR A 212 15.23 1.77 -8.91
CA TYR A 212 14.73 1.31 -10.20
C TYR A 212 13.23 1.56 -10.37
N ALA A 213 12.40 1.12 -9.44
CA ALA A 213 10.96 1.31 -9.50
C ALA A 213 10.57 2.79 -9.53
N LEU A 214 11.31 3.64 -8.77
CA LEU A 214 11.14 5.08 -8.81
C LEU A 214 11.51 5.67 -10.17
N ASN A 215 12.61 5.21 -10.79
CA ASN A 215 13.00 5.65 -12.13
C ASN A 215 11.93 5.32 -13.16
N VAL A 216 11.40 4.09 -13.10
CA VAL A 216 10.36 3.63 -14.03
C VAL A 216 9.07 4.44 -13.88
N ILE A 217 8.53 4.62 -12.67
CA ILE A 217 7.29 5.38 -12.50
C ILE A 217 7.47 6.86 -12.89
N SER A 218 8.64 7.44 -12.62
CA SER A 218 8.96 8.83 -12.98
C SER A 218 9.00 9.00 -14.49
N THR A 219 9.78 8.18 -15.18
CA THR A 219 10.05 8.36 -16.62
C THR A 219 8.95 7.81 -17.51
N ALA A 220 8.47 6.59 -17.24
CA ALA A 220 7.49 5.93 -18.09
C ALA A 220 6.06 6.42 -17.85
N ALA A 221 5.61 6.52 -16.59
CA ALA A 221 4.24 6.90 -16.29
C ALA A 221 4.05 8.42 -16.22
N LEU A 222 4.94 9.14 -15.55
CA LEU A 222 4.80 10.57 -15.32
C LEU A 222 5.57 11.43 -16.33
N GLY A 223 6.52 10.87 -17.08
CA GLY A 223 7.32 11.59 -18.06
C GLY A 223 8.21 12.65 -17.45
N THR A 224 8.71 12.41 -16.23
CA THR A 224 9.61 13.28 -15.47
C THR A 224 10.99 12.66 -15.38
N SER A 225 11.99 13.41 -14.95
CA SER A 225 13.31 12.85 -14.72
C SER A 225 13.36 12.02 -13.42
N PHE A 226 14.28 11.06 -13.36
CA PHE A 226 14.56 10.31 -12.13
C PHE A 226 14.86 11.23 -10.94
N GLU A 227 15.62 12.30 -11.17
CA GLU A 227 16.04 13.24 -10.11
C GLU A 227 14.85 14.01 -9.53
N GLU A 228 13.90 14.44 -10.38
CA GLU A 228 12.66 15.06 -9.94
C GLU A 228 11.83 14.07 -9.09
N GLY A 229 11.66 12.83 -9.57
CA GLY A 229 10.97 11.77 -8.83
C GLY A 229 11.65 11.44 -7.50
N ARG A 230 12.99 11.34 -7.48
CA ARG A 230 13.79 11.07 -6.29
C ARG A 230 13.56 12.11 -5.20
N ARG A 231 13.51 13.36 -5.58
CA ARG A 231 13.27 14.46 -4.63
C ARG A 231 11.85 14.42 -4.05
N VAL A 232 10.82 14.16 -4.89
CA VAL A 232 9.44 13.94 -4.44
C VAL A 232 9.38 12.78 -3.44
N HIS A 233 9.97 11.64 -3.80
CA HIS A 233 9.97 10.43 -2.96
C HIS A 233 10.67 10.64 -1.62
N GLN A 234 11.81 11.32 -1.58
CA GLN A 234 12.53 11.62 -0.33
C GLN A 234 11.66 12.40 0.66
N ILE A 235 10.89 13.38 0.18
CA ILE A 235 9.95 14.12 1.03
C ILE A 235 8.82 13.22 1.52
N GLN A 236 8.29 12.36 0.64
CA GLN A 236 7.22 11.42 0.99
C GLN A 236 7.66 10.38 2.04
N VAL A 237 8.88 9.87 1.96
CA VAL A 237 9.46 8.97 3.00
C VAL A 237 9.55 9.68 4.35
N GLN A 238 10.00 10.95 4.39
CA GLN A 238 10.00 11.73 5.63
C GLN A 238 8.59 11.92 6.18
N GLN A 239 7.61 12.22 5.32
CA GLN A 239 6.20 12.31 5.73
C GLN A 239 5.69 10.99 6.33
N LEU A 240 6.00 9.86 5.68
CA LEU A 240 5.63 8.53 6.15
C LEU A 240 6.22 8.23 7.53
N MET A 241 7.50 8.51 7.75
CA MET A 241 8.14 8.30 9.05
C MET A 241 7.45 9.09 10.16
N HIS A 242 7.16 10.37 9.92
CA HIS A 242 6.43 11.19 10.88
C HIS A 242 4.98 10.72 11.09
N PHE A 243 4.33 10.23 10.06
CA PHE A 243 2.98 9.66 10.15
C PHE A 243 2.95 8.38 10.99
N VAL A 244 3.89 7.46 10.76
CA VAL A 244 4.02 6.20 11.53
C VAL A 244 4.31 6.52 13.01
N GLN A 245 5.23 7.42 13.29
CA GLN A 245 5.53 7.87 14.66
C GLN A 245 4.29 8.49 15.35
N ALA A 246 3.55 9.33 14.62
CA ALA A 246 2.32 9.93 15.16
C ALA A 246 1.19 8.90 15.35
N GLY A 247 1.13 7.87 14.51
CA GLY A 247 0.14 6.78 14.60
C GLY A 247 0.35 5.84 15.80
N GLN A 248 1.55 5.79 16.34
CA GLN A 248 1.85 5.06 17.59
C GLN A 248 1.36 5.78 18.85
N ALA A 249 1.04 7.07 18.76
CA ALA A 249 0.46 7.82 19.86
C ALA A 249 -1.03 7.49 20.03
N ILE A 250 -1.48 7.49 21.29
CA ILE A 250 -2.90 7.24 21.61
C ILE A 250 -3.77 8.28 20.91
N ASN A 251 -4.69 7.82 20.07
CA ASN A 251 -5.65 8.68 19.39
C ASN A 251 -6.75 9.14 20.37
N ILE A 252 -6.45 10.17 21.14
CA ILE A 252 -7.47 10.83 21.96
C ILE A 252 -8.37 11.65 21.04
N PRO A 253 -9.70 11.48 21.07
CA PRO A 253 -10.61 12.35 20.35
C PRO A 253 -10.32 13.82 20.67
N GLY A 254 -10.20 14.66 19.61
CA GLY A 254 -9.79 16.07 19.78
C GLY A 254 -8.28 16.31 19.76
N SER A 255 -7.43 15.31 19.96
CA SER A 255 -5.96 15.47 19.85
C SER A 255 -5.52 15.98 18.47
N VAL A 256 -6.37 15.78 17.46
CA VAL A 256 -6.18 16.29 16.11
C VAL A 256 -6.02 17.82 16.05
N PHE A 257 -6.67 18.56 16.95
CA PHE A 257 -6.58 20.02 17.03
C PHE A 257 -5.34 20.53 17.76
N LEU A 258 -4.62 19.65 18.48
CA LEU A 258 -3.41 20.06 19.19
C LEU A 258 -2.25 20.28 18.20
N PRO A 259 -1.57 21.44 18.22
CA PRO A 259 -0.47 21.78 17.33
C PRO A 259 0.83 21.10 17.79
N THR A 260 0.96 19.78 17.53
CA THR A 260 2.21 19.06 17.83
C THR A 260 3.28 19.34 16.78
N GLU A 261 4.57 19.23 17.15
CA GLU A 261 5.69 19.43 16.23
C GLU A 261 5.62 18.46 15.04
N ALA A 262 5.24 17.19 15.28
CA ALA A 262 5.03 16.22 14.20
C ALA A 262 3.98 16.71 13.18
N LYS A 263 2.87 17.30 13.64
CA LYS A 263 1.85 17.87 12.73
C LYS A 263 2.35 19.06 11.95
N LYS A 264 3.09 19.97 12.59
CA LYS A 264 3.70 21.11 11.92
C LYS A 264 4.66 20.63 10.83
N ARG A 265 5.50 19.63 11.14
CA ARG A 265 6.45 19.06 10.20
C ARG A 265 5.76 18.38 9.02
N ILE A 266 4.74 17.54 9.26
CA ILE A 266 3.96 16.89 8.19
C ILE A 266 3.31 17.95 7.26
N LYS A 267 2.74 19.03 7.83
CA LYS A 267 2.16 20.11 7.03
C LYS A 267 3.22 20.84 6.20
N ALA A 268 4.40 21.11 6.78
CA ALA A 268 5.51 21.74 6.05
C ALA A 268 5.98 20.87 4.88
N LEU A 269 6.20 19.58 5.12
CA LEU A 269 6.59 18.61 4.09
C LEU A 269 5.50 18.48 3.00
N ASN A 270 4.21 18.51 3.38
CA ASN A 270 3.12 18.46 2.40
C ASN A 270 3.11 19.69 1.49
N ARG A 271 3.39 20.86 2.03
CA ARG A 271 3.54 22.09 1.23
C ARG A 271 4.75 21.98 0.30
N GLU A 272 5.90 21.56 0.82
CA GLU A 272 7.15 21.40 0.06
C GLU A 272 6.97 20.44 -1.12
N VAL A 273 6.40 19.25 -0.89
CA VAL A 273 6.13 18.30 -1.99
C VAL A 273 5.11 18.84 -2.98
N GLY A 274 4.09 19.56 -2.52
CA GLY A 274 3.09 20.19 -3.38
C GLY A 274 3.70 21.28 -4.28
N GLU A 275 4.57 22.13 -3.75
CA GLU A 275 5.30 23.14 -4.52
C GLU A 275 6.24 22.52 -5.55
N LEU A 276 6.97 21.45 -5.16
CA LEU A 276 7.85 20.72 -6.07
C LEU A 276 7.06 20.10 -7.22
N VAL A 277 5.98 19.36 -6.93
CA VAL A 277 5.15 18.73 -7.96
C VAL A 277 4.49 19.78 -8.86
N ARG A 278 4.07 20.92 -8.31
CA ARG A 278 3.55 22.06 -9.10
C ARG A 278 4.60 22.61 -10.07
N SER A 279 5.87 22.72 -9.66
CA SER A 279 6.97 23.15 -10.54
C SER A 279 7.23 22.15 -11.67
N ILE A 280 7.18 20.85 -11.36
CA ILE A 280 7.30 19.77 -12.35
C ILE A 280 6.14 19.86 -13.39
N ILE A 281 4.93 20.02 -12.90
CA ILE A 281 3.73 20.17 -13.76
C ILE A 281 3.87 21.38 -14.68
N LYS A 282 4.29 22.53 -14.16
CA LYS A 282 4.48 23.75 -14.96
C LYS A 282 5.52 23.56 -16.06
N LYS A 283 6.67 22.99 -15.72
CA LYS A 283 7.71 22.64 -16.68
C LYS A 283 7.17 21.72 -17.79
N ARG A 284 6.42 20.68 -17.39
CA ARG A 284 5.83 19.73 -18.34
C ARG A 284 4.82 20.40 -19.28
N GLN A 285 3.98 21.30 -18.75
CA GLN A 285 3.06 22.06 -19.58
C GLN A 285 3.78 22.94 -20.62
N GLU A 286 4.91 23.53 -20.26
CA GLU A 286 5.74 24.32 -21.18
C GLU A 286 6.41 23.45 -22.25
N GLU A 287 6.88 22.26 -21.90
CA GLU A 287 7.45 21.27 -22.83
C GLU A 287 6.39 20.77 -23.84
N ILE A 288 5.19 20.48 -23.39
CA ILE A 288 4.06 20.08 -24.24
C ILE A 288 3.67 21.22 -25.21
N LYS A 289 3.52 22.44 -24.70
CA LYS A 289 3.18 23.62 -25.53
C LYS A 289 4.23 23.92 -26.60
N SER A 290 5.51 23.67 -26.29
CA SER A 290 6.61 23.87 -27.23
C SER A 290 6.86 22.69 -28.17
N GLY A 291 6.05 21.62 -28.11
CA GLY A 291 6.19 20.42 -28.91
C GLY A 291 7.40 19.54 -28.55
N LYS A 292 8.07 19.82 -27.44
CA LYS A 292 9.23 19.04 -26.95
C LYS A 292 8.84 17.75 -26.23
N ALA A 293 7.57 17.61 -25.82
CA ALA A 293 7.06 16.44 -25.13
C ALA A 293 5.66 16.06 -25.60
N SER A 294 5.35 14.76 -25.60
CA SER A 294 4.01 14.24 -25.93
C SER A 294 3.11 14.16 -24.70
N ASN A 295 1.79 14.09 -24.93
CA ASN A 295 0.77 13.87 -23.89
C ASN A 295 0.49 12.38 -23.63
N ASP A 296 1.33 11.47 -24.12
CA ASP A 296 1.01 10.02 -24.16
C ASP A 296 1.18 9.29 -22.83
N ASN A 297 1.62 9.98 -21.77
CA ASN A 297 1.79 9.42 -20.43
C ASN A 297 0.70 9.90 -19.45
N LEU A 298 0.72 9.37 -18.21
CA LEU A 298 -0.27 9.68 -17.19
C LEU A 298 -0.36 11.18 -16.89
N LEU A 299 0.78 11.85 -16.70
CA LEU A 299 0.78 13.29 -16.42
C LEU A 299 0.20 14.10 -17.59
N GLY A 300 0.52 13.72 -18.82
CA GLY A 300 -0.06 14.34 -20.02
C GLY A 300 -1.58 14.25 -20.06
N LEU A 301 -2.15 13.07 -19.78
CA LEU A 301 -3.61 12.88 -19.72
C LEU A 301 -4.26 13.67 -18.56
N LEU A 302 -3.62 13.72 -17.41
CA LEU A 302 -4.10 14.52 -16.28
C LEU A 302 -4.12 16.01 -16.63
N LEU A 303 -3.10 16.51 -17.32
CA LEU A 303 -3.00 17.90 -17.77
C LEU A 303 -4.03 18.22 -18.89
N GLU A 304 -4.24 17.30 -19.83
CA GLU A 304 -5.29 17.46 -20.83
C GLU A 304 -6.67 17.57 -20.18
N SER A 305 -6.94 16.72 -19.18
CA SER A 305 -8.17 16.80 -18.40
C SER A 305 -8.29 18.12 -17.63
N ASN A 306 -7.19 18.64 -17.09
CA ASN A 306 -7.18 19.95 -16.42
C ASN A 306 -7.50 21.09 -17.39
N MET A 307 -6.99 21.06 -18.61
CA MET A 307 -7.31 22.09 -19.64
C MET A 307 -8.79 22.10 -20.04
N LYS A 308 -9.47 20.97 -19.95
CA LYS A 308 -10.92 20.85 -20.15
C LYS A 308 -11.74 21.30 -18.92
N GLY A 309 -11.10 21.71 -17.85
CA GLY A 309 -11.59 21.81 -16.48
C GLY A 309 -12.56 22.95 -16.13
N SER A 310 -13.00 23.77 -17.09
CA SER A 310 -14.14 24.68 -16.90
C SER A 310 -15.51 24.02 -17.14
N GLN A 311 -15.51 22.74 -17.54
CA GLN A 311 -16.69 21.89 -17.69
C GLN A 311 -16.72 20.86 -16.56
N GLU A 312 -17.89 20.37 -16.17
CA GLU A 312 -18.13 19.43 -15.05
C GLU A 312 -17.25 18.17 -15.05
N ASP A 313 -16.53 17.89 -16.13
CA ASP A 313 -15.73 16.68 -16.36
C ASP A 313 -14.21 16.81 -16.16
N GLY A 314 -13.66 18.02 -15.93
CA GLY A 314 -12.20 18.23 -15.79
C GLY A 314 -11.65 18.03 -14.36
N LEU A 315 -10.33 17.84 -14.22
CA LEU A 315 -9.62 17.82 -12.93
C LEU A 315 -9.11 19.21 -12.57
N THR A 316 -9.12 19.55 -11.29
CA THR A 316 -8.41 20.74 -10.81
C THR A 316 -6.92 20.52 -10.79
N ILE A 317 -6.12 21.59 -10.78
CA ILE A 317 -4.66 21.47 -10.69
C ILE A 317 -4.24 20.80 -9.36
N GLU A 318 -4.99 21.02 -8.29
CA GLU A 318 -4.82 20.36 -7.00
C GLU A 318 -5.08 18.85 -7.10
N ASP A 319 -6.12 18.44 -7.83
CA ASP A 319 -6.37 17.01 -8.09
C ASP A 319 -5.20 16.37 -8.87
N VAL A 320 -4.67 17.07 -9.89
CA VAL A 320 -3.49 16.60 -10.64
C VAL A 320 -2.27 16.44 -9.74
N ILE A 321 -2.00 17.41 -8.85
CA ILE A 321 -0.89 17.33 -7.90
C ILE A 321 -1.05 16.13 -6.96
N GLU A 322 -2.26 15.91 -6.43
CA GLU A 322 -2.51 14.82 -5.50
C GLU A 322 -2.40 13.45 -6.19
N GLU A 323 -2.85 13.32 -7.44
CA GLU A 323 -2.66 12.09 -8.23
C GLU A 323 -1.17 11.84 -8.54
N CYS A 324 -0.40 12.86 -8.94
CA CYS A 324 1.04 12.70 -9.14
C CYS A 324 1.75 12.22 -7.87
N LYS A 325 1.46 12.82 -6.72
CA LYS A 325 1.99 12.40 -5.42
C LYS A 325 1.65 10.93 -5.14
N LEU A 326 0.38 10.55 -5.37
CA LEU A 326 -0.09 9.19 -5.18
C LEU A 326 0.68 8.19 -6.06
N PHE A 327 0.84 8.49 -7.35
CA PHE A 327 1.49 7.58 -8.28
C PHE A 327 3.00 7.45 -8.05
N TYR A 328 3.70 8.54 -7.67
CA TYR A 328 5.11 8.45 -7.26
C TYR A 328 5.28 7.45 -6.12
N PHE A 329 4.43 7.51 -5.11
CA PHE A 329 4.51 6.61 -3.97
C PHE A 329 4.02 5.20 -4.28
N ALA A 330 2.79 5.06 -4.79
CA ALA A 330 2.16 3.76 -4.99
C ALA A 330 2.88 2.90 -6.03
N GLY A 331 3.33 3.51 -7.14
CA GLY A 331 4.04 2.79 -8.20
C GLY A 331 5.44 2.36 -7.78
N GLN A 332 6.15 3.21 -7.05
CA GLN A 332 7.50 2.87 -6.58
C GLN A 332 7.47 1.80 -5.49
N GLU A 333 6.75 2.03 -4.41
CA GLU A 333 6.83 1.22 -3.19
C GLU A 333 6.35 -0.23 -3.43
N THR A 334 5.20 -0.41 -4.05
CA THR A 334 4.63 -1.75 -4.25
C THR A 334 5.42 -2.59 -5.25
N THR A 335 5.95 -1.96 -6.30
CA THR A 335 6.77 -2.66 -7.30
C THR A 335 8.13 -3.02 -6.72
N ALA A 336 8.80 -2.12 -6.00
CA ALA A 336 10.06 -2.43 -5.33
C ALA A 336 9.94 -3.63 -4.38
N VAL A 337 8.83 -3.72 -3.62
CA VAL A 337 8.52 -4.86 -2.75
C VAL A 337 8.39 -6.15 -3.55
N LEU A 338 7.57 -6.15 -4.62
CA LEU A 338 7.42 -7.32 -5.49
C LEU A 338 8.77 -7.79 -6.05
N LEU A 339 9.55 -6.88 -6.59
CA LEU A 339 10.85 -7.18 -7.19
C LEU A 339 11.82 -7.77 -6.17
N THR A 340 11.89 -7.19 -4.98
CA THR A 340 12.79 -7.63 -3.93
C THR A 340 12.43 -9.03 -3.42
N TRP A 341 11.16 -9.27 -3.10
CA TRP A 341 10.75 -10.61 -2.68
C TRP A 341 10.89 -11.64 -3.79
N THR A 342 10.72 -11.26 -5.06
CA THR A 342 10.99 -12.18 -6.18
C THR A 342 12.45 -12.60 -6.23
N MET A 343 13.40 -11.67 -6.03
CA MET A 343 14.81 -12.02 -5.98
C MET A 343 15.16 -12.91 -4.78
N ILE A 344 14.63 -12.59 -3.59
CA ILE A 344 14.82 -13.40 -2.39
C ILE A 344 14.27 -14.82 -2.62
N LEU A 345 13.05 -14.96 -3.13
CA LEU A 345 12.42 -16.27 -3.32
C LEU A 345 13.13 -17.08 -4.41
N LEU A 346 13.55 -16.45 -5.49
CA LEU A 346 14.35 -17.14 -6.53
C LEU A 346 15.75 -17.53 -6.03
N SER A 347 16.27 -16.86 -4.99
CA SER A 347 17.50 -17.28 -4.31
C SER A 347 17.27 -18.40 -3.32
N MET A 348 16.09 -18.50 -2.71
CA MET A 348 15.69 -19.63 -1.85
C MET A 348 15.32 -20.89 -2.66
N HIS A 349 14.91 -20.71 -3.93
CA HIS A 349 14.41 -21.75 -4.83
C HIS A 349 15.17 -21.71 -6.17
N PRO A 350 16.45 -22.12 -6.19
CA PRO A 350 17.31 -21.99 -7.36
C PRO A 350 16.79 -22.75 -8.60
N GLU A 351 16.05 -23.84 -8.40
CA GLU A 351 15.39 -24.60 -9.47
C GLU A 351 14.40 -23.72 -10.27
N TRP A 352 13.68 -22.83 -9.62
CA TRP A 352 12.78 -21.89 -10.28
C TRP A 352 13.54 -20.75 -10.98
N GLN A 353 14.68 -20.32 -10.44
CA GLN A 353 15.55 -19.37 -11.11
C GLN A 353 16.11 -19.96 -12.42
N VAL A 354 16.52 -21.24 -12.41
CA VAL A 354 16.99 -21.95 -13.62
C VAL A 354 15.89 -22.06 -14.65
N ARG A 355 14.71 -22.54 -14.28
CA ARG A 355 13.54 -22.66 -15.18
C ARG A 355 13.14 -21.31 -15.79
N ALA A 356 13.12 -20.24 -14.99
CA ALA A 356 12.82 -18.89 -15.47
C ALA A 356 13.87 -18.39 -16.46
N ARG A 357 15.15 -18.66 -16.21
CA ARG A 357 16.26 -18.32 -17.12
C ARG A 357 16.14 -19.07 -18.44
N GLU A 358 15.86 -20.35 -18.41
CA GLU A 358 15.64 -21.16 -19.62
C GLU A 358 14.49 -20.63 -20.45
N GLU A 359 13.37 -20.23 -19.82
CA GLU A 359 12.25 -19.60 -20.53
C GLU A 359 12.67 -18.29 -21.18
N VAL A 360 13.35 -17.41 -20.43
CA VAL A 360 13.82 -16.11 -20.90
C VAL A 360 14.78 -16.26 -22.09
N LEU A 361 15.75 -17.17 -21.99
CA LEU A 361 16.70 -17.45 -23.06
C LEU A 361 16.03 -18.07 -24.30
N ARG A 362 15.04 -18.94 -24.11
CA ARG A 362 14.24 -19.51 -25.21
C ARG A 362 13.41 -18.44 -25.92
N VAL A 363 12.86 -17.47 -25.18
CA VAL A 363 11.99 -16.42 -25.77
C VAL A 363 12.80 -15.30 -26.42
N PHE A 364 13.88 -14.87 -25.80
CA PHE A 364 14.63 -13.67 -26.22
C PHE A 364 16.06 -13.99 -26.69
N GLY A 365 16.64 -15.14 -26.32
CA GLY A 365 18.07 -15.39 -26.52
C GLY A 365 18.90 -14.32 -25.81
N GLN A 366 19.76 -13.65 -26.58
CA GLN A 366 20.55 -12.50 -26.15
C GLN A 366 19.91 -11.15 -26.56
N ASN A 367 18.74 -11.21 -27.21
CA ASN A 367 18.05 -10.00 -27.64
C ASN A 367 17.40 -9.29 -26.46
N LYS A 368 17.22 -7.98 -26.61
CA LYS A 368 16.49 -7.16 -25.61
C LYS A 368 15.04 -7.58 -25.54
N PRO A 369 14.45 -7.75 -24.35
CA PRO A 369 13.04 -8.10 -24.21
C PRO A 369 12.12 -7.11 -24.93
N ASP A 370 11.14 -7.64 -25.67
CA ASP A 370 10.08 -6.89 -26.33
C ASP A 370 8.71 -7.21 -25.73
N PHE A 371 7.70 -6.43 -26.11
CA PHE A 371 6.35 -6.55 -25.55
C PHE A 371 5.71 -7.92 -25.81
N ASP A 372 5.84 -8.43 -27.01
CA ASP A 372 5.22 -9.70 -27.40
C ASP A 372 5.91 -10.89 -26.71
N GLY A 373 7.24 -10.82 -26.58
CA GLY A 373 8.02 -11.77 -25.79
C GLY A 373 7.64 -11.76 -24.31
N LEU A 374 7.50 -10.59 -23.69
CA LEU A 374 7.08 -10.47 -22.28
C LEU A 374 5.70 -11.09 -22.04
N ASN A 375 4.78 -11.03 -23.00
CA ASN A 375 3.47 -11.67 -22.91
C ASN A 375 3.54 -13.20 -23.05
N ARG A 376 4.60 -13.75 -23.67
CA ARG A 376 4.83 -15.20 -23.80
C ARG A 376 5.49 -15.84 -22.57
N LEU A 377 6.03 -15.05 -21.64
CA LEU A 377 6.65 -15.55 -20.42
C LEU A 377 5.59 -16.13 -19.48
N LYS A 378 5.49 -17.44 -19.42
CA LYS A 378 4.58 -18.19 -18.54
C LYS A 378 5.21 -18.44 -17.17
N ILE A 379 6.44 -19.00 -17.14
CA ILE A 379 7.13 -19.35 -15.88
C ILE A 379 7.40 -18.11 -15.04
N VAL A 380 7.94 -17.04 -15.64
CA VAL A 380 8.15 -15.77 -14.94
C VAL A 380 6.82 -15.21 -14.41
N THR A 381 5.72 -15.34 -15.17
CA THR A 381 4.39 -14.89 -14.74
C THR A 381 3.88 -15.69 -13.53
N MET A 382 4.04 -17.02 -13.54
CA MET A 382 3.69 -17.90 -12.44
C MET A 382 4.47 -17.54 -11.17
N ILE A 383 5.77 -17.32 -11.30
CA ILE A 383 6.66 -16.89 -10.20
C ILE A 383 6.16 -15.56 -9.59
N LEU A 384 5.90 -14.55 -10.41
CA LEU A 384 5.44 -13.24 -9.92
C LEU A 384 4.09 -13.34 -9.18
N HIS A 385 3.16 -14.16 -9.65
CA HIS A 385 1.89 -14.37 -8.96
C HIS A 385 2.08 -15.12 -7.64
N GLU A 386 2.97 -16.13 -7.58
CA GLU A 386 3.23 -16.87 -6.36
C GLU A 386 3.95 -16.00 -5.32
N VAL A 387 4.88 -15.13 -5.76
CA VAL A 387 5.48 -14.12 -4.88
C VAL A 387 4.42 -13.16 -4.34
N LEU A 388 3.53 -12.66 -5.19
CA LEU A 388 2.42 -11.80 -4.76
C LEU A 388 1.45 -12.51 -3.81
N ARG A 389 1.31 -13.83 -3.91
CA ARG A 389 0.51 -14.62 -2.98
C ARG A 389 1.20 -14.70 -1.61
N LEU A 390 2.45 -15.14 -1.57
CA LEU A 390 3.18 -15.36 -0.31
C LEU A 390 3.62 -14.07 0.36
N TYR A 391 4.03 -13.05 -0.43
CA TYR A 391 4.57 -11.77 0.03
C TYR A 391 3.86 -10.58 -0.63
N PRO A 392 2.53 -10.44 -0.44
CA PRO A 392 1.80 -9.34 -1.05
C PRO A 392 2.28 -7.99 -0.50
N PRO A 393 2.54 -6.97 -1.34
CA PRO A 393 2.92 -5.64 -0.88
C PRO A 393 1.91 -5.07 0.12
N LEU A 394 0.61 -5.21 -0.15
CA LEU A 394 -0.47 -4.86 0.77
C LEU A 394 -1.03 -6.13 1.41
N THR A 395 -0.88 -6.23 2.70
CA THR A 395 -1.19 -7.44 3.48
C THR A 395 -2.63 -7.48 3.99
N TYR A 396 -3.37 -6.38 3.86
CA TYR A 396 -4.81 -6.31 4.15
C TYR A 396 -5.50 -5.19 3.36
N LEU A 397 -6.80 -5.28 3.20
CA LEU A 397 -7.66 -4.25 2.62
C LEU A 397 -8.64 -3.75 3.68
N PRO A 398 -8.60 -2.47 4.08
CA PRO A 398 -9.52 -1.91 5.06
C PRO A 398 -10.78 -1.37 4.39
N ARG A 399 -11.92 -1.48 5.10
CA ARG A 399 -13.18 -0.79 4.82
C ARG A 399 -13.78 -0.27 6.12
N HIS A 400 -14.73 0.64 5.99
CA HIS A 400 -15.45 1.22 7.12
C HIS A 400 -16.96 1.25 6.84
N THR A 401 -17.75 0.98 7.87
CA THR A 401 -19.21 1.04 7.77
C THR A 401 -19.70 2.43 8.16
N TYR A 402 -20.22 3.19 7.22
CA TYR A 402 -20.85 4.51 7.46
C TYR A 402 -22.36 4.39 7.70
N LYS A 403 -22.95 3.31 7.25
CA LYS A 403 -24.34 2.92 7.47
C LYS A 403 -24.41 1.48 7.98
N THR A 404 -25.57 1.04 8.43
CA THR A 404 -25.79 -0.36 8.77
C THR A 404 -25.73 -1.19 7.49
N ILE A 405 -24.91 -2.26 7.49
CA ILE A 405 -24.78 -3.19 6.38
C ILE A 405 -25.00 -4.62 6.86
N LYS A 406 -25.54 -5.47 6.00
CA LYS A 406 -25.62 -6.91 6.21
C LYS A 406 -24.61 -7.61 5.32
N LEU A 407 -23.72 -8.42 5.94
CA LEU A 407 -22.73 -9.22 5.24
C LEU A 407 -22.79 -10.65 5.77
N GLY A 408 -23.13 -11.59 4.91
CA GLY A 408 -23.53 -12.92 5.34
C GLY A 408 -24.73 -12.84 6.30
N ASP A 409 -24.63 -13.48 7.45
CA ASP A 409 -25.67 -13.48 8.47
C ASP A 409 -25.50 -12.36 9.52
N VAL A 410 -24.41 -11.59 9.44
CA VAL A 410 -24.07 -10.55 10.40
C VAL A 410 -24.51 -9.18 9.92
N THR A 411 -25.13 -8.41 10.83
CA THR A 411 -25.49 -7.00 10.60
C THR A 411 -24.51 -6.10 11.33
N TYR A 412 -23.70 -5.36 10.57
CA TYR A 412 -22.68 -4.45 11.09
C TYR A 412 -23.27 -3.04 11.25
N PRO A 413 -23.21 -2.46 12.45
CA PRO A 413 -23.61 -1.05 12.66
C PRO A 413 -22.60 -0.07 12.04
N PRO A 414 -22.99 1.22 11.90
CA PRO A 414 -22.02 2.26 11.50
C PRO A 414 -20.91 2.44 12.52
N GLY A 415 -19.70 2.67 12.05
CA GLY A 415 -18.53 2.94 12.89
C GLY A 415 -17.66 1.72 13.17
N VAL A 416 -17.80 0.65 12.41
CA VAL A 416 -16.95 -0.55 12.46
C VAL A 416 -15.93 -0.52 11.33
N LEU A 417 -14.67 -0.82 11.63
CA LEU A 417 -13.67 -1.13 10.63
C LEU A 417 -13.79 -2.60 10.22
N LEU A 418 -13.73 -2.87 8.92
CA LEU A 418 -13.69 -4.21 8.35
C LEU A 418 -12.29 -4.41 7.75
N ARG A 419 -11.58 -5.42 8.23
CA ARG A 419 -10.25 -5.79 7.74
C ARG A 419 -10.35 -7.09 6.96
N MET A 420 -10.03 -7.04 5.67
CA MET A 420 -9.84 -8.23 4.85
C MET A 420 -8.35 -8.59 4.84
N PRO A 421 -7.92 -9.64 5.55
CA PRO A 421 -6.51 -9.93 5.79
C PRO A 421 -5.94 -10.74 4.61
N ILE A 422 -5.47 -10.06 3.56
CA ILE A 422 -4.99 -10.66 2.31
C ILE A 422 -3.88 -11.68 2.58
N LEU A 423 -2.94 -11.36 3.47
CA LEU A 423 -1.87 -12.29 3.81
C LEU A 423 -2.41 -13.61 4.40
N PHE A 424 -3.42 -13.56 5.27
CA PHE A 424 -4.01 -14.77 5.83
C PHE A 424 -4.80 -15.56 4.77
N LEU A 425 -5.57 -14.88 3.92
CA LEU A 425 -6.29 -15.52 2.82
C LEU A 425 -5.33 -16.19 1.84
N ASN A 426 -4.19 -15.56 1.56
CA ASN A 426 -3.16 -16.10 0.66
C ASN A 426 -2.41 -17.31 1.23
N HIS A 427 -2.47 -17.53 2.54
CA HIS A 427 -1.83 -18.67 3.24
C HIS A 427 -2.85 -19.67 3.79
N ASP A 428 -4.14 -19.53 3.48
CA ASP A 428 -5.18 -20.41 4.00
C ASP A 428 -5.19 -21.76 3.25
N PRO A 429 -4.96 -22.89 3.94
CA PRO A 429 -5.00 -24.21 3.30
C PRO A 429 -6.37 -24.59 2.72
N GLU A 430 -7.45 -24.03 3.24
CA GLU A 430 -8.81 -24.25 2.69
C GLU A 430 -8.92 -23.65 1.28
N ILE A 431 -8.19 -22.56 0.99
CA ILE A 431 -8.21 -21.87 -0.30
C ILE A 431 -7.13 -22.45 -1.23
N TRP A 432 -5.92 -22.67 -0.74
CA TRP A 432 -4.74 -22.95 -1.57
C TRP A 432 -4.23 -24.41 -1.50
N GLY A 433 -4.69 -25.22 -0.56
CA GLY A 433 -4.21 -26.57 -0.35
C GLY A 433 -3.25 -26.68 0.83
N GLU A 434 -2.89 -27.93 1.18
CA GLU A 434 -2.04 -28.23 2.32
C GLU A 434 -0.64 -27.57 2.19
N ASP A 435 -0.18 -27.39 0.95
CA ASP A 435 1.06 -26.70 0.59
C ASP A 435 0.90 -25.17 0.47
N ALA A 436 -0.12 -24.57 1.08
CA ALA A 436 -0.40 -23.13 1.06
C ALA A 436 0.78 -22.26 1.55
N SER A 437 1.63 -22.79 2.42
CA SER A 437 2.84 -22.12 2.92
C SER A 437 4.11 -22.44 2.12
N GLU A 438 4.00 -23.13 0.99
CA GLU A 438 5.13 -23.47 0.14
C GLU A 438 5.17 -22.59 -1.11
N PHE A 439 6.37 -22.37 -1.64
CA PHE A 439 6.59 -21.67 -2.89
C PHE A 439 6.38 -22.63 -4.07
N ASN A 440 5.19 -22.59 -4.64
CA ASN A 440 4.79 -23.45 -5.74
C ASN A 440 4.15 -22.64 -6.88
N PRO A 441 4.95 -22.05 -7.79
CA PRO A 441 4.43 -21.28 -8.93
C PRO A 441 3.50 -22.05 -9.87
N GLU A 442 3.59 -23.40 -9.91
CA GLU A 442 2.70 -24.22 -10.75
C GLU A 442 1.22 -24.05 -10.45
N ARG A 443 0.86 -23.54 -9.28
CA ARG A 443 -0.54 -23.14 -8.93
C ARG A 443 -1.14 -22.24 -9.99
N PHE A 444 -0.33 -21.37 -10.57
CA PHE A 444 -0.75 -20.39 -11.56
C PHE A 444 -0.59 -20.85 -13.02
N ALA A 445 -0.28 -22.12 -13.27
CA ALA A 445 -0.10 -22.67 -14.63
C ALA A 445 -1.34 -22.51 -15.52
N GLN A 446 -2.54 -22.57 -14.91
CA GLN A 446 -3.82 -22.39 -15.61
C GLN A 446 -4.41 -20.96 -15.39
N GLY A 447 -3.57 -20.01 -14.95
CA GLY A 447 -3.96 -18.64 -14.68
C GLY A 447 -4.56 -18.42 -13.27
N VAL A 448 -4.67 -17.15 -12.89
CA VAL A 448 -5.10 -16.72 -11.54
C VAL A 448 -6.49 -17.27 -11.15
N SER A 449 -7.41 -17.31 -12.10
CA SER A 449 -8.80 -17.74 -11.85
C SER A 449 -8.92 -19.22 -11.43
N ASN A 450 -7.94 -20.04 -11.83
CA ASN A 450 -7.94 -21.49 -11.59
C ASN A 450 -6.91 -21.91 -10.53
N ALA A 451 -6.20 -20.95 -9.92
CA ALA A 451 -5.11 -21.23 -8.99
C ALA A 451 -5.59 -21.70 -7.60
N CYS A 452 -6.82 -21.39 -7.22
CA CYS A 452 -7.40 -21.75 -5.92
C CYS A 452 -8.16 -23.08 -5.98
N LYS A 453 -8.23 -23.81 -4.86
CA LYS A 453 -9.12 -24.96 -4.70
C LYS A 453 -10.57 -24.55 -5.04
N ASN A 454 -11.30 -25.47 -5.66
CA ASN A 454 -12.70 -25.29 -6.05
C ASN A 454 -12.97 -24.13 -7.02
N HIS A 455 -11.97 -23.66 -7.76
CA HIS A 455 -12.07 -22.56 -8.74
C HIS A 455 -12.71 -21.27 -8.14
N GLN A 456 -12.57 -21.06 -6.84
CA GLN A 456 -13.01 -19.84 -6.18
C GLN A 456 -11.93 -18.77 -6.33
N MET A 457 -12.36 -17.53 -6.66
CA MET A 457 -11.43 -16.40 -6.69
C MET A 457 -10.95 -16.07 -5.26
N GLY A 458 -9.73 -16.46 -4.92
CA GLY A 458 -9.10 -16.22 -3.62
C GLY A 458 -7.84 -15.36 -3.68
N PHE A 459 -7.42 -14.92 -4.88
CA PHE A 459 -6.25 -14.08 -5.09
C PHE A 459 -6.63 -12.60 -5.12
N PHE A 460 -6.30 -11.87 -4.04
CA PHE A 460 -6.66 -10.46 -3.88
C PHE A 460 -5.43 -9.54 -3.74
N SER A 461 -4.25 -9.96 -4.18
CA SER A 461 -3.02 -9.16 -4.03
C SER A 461 -3.06 -7.83 -4.79
N PHE A 462 -3.91 -7.72 -5.83
CA PHE A 462 -4.24 -6.48 -6.51
C PHE A 462 -5.59 -5.88 -6.08
N GLY A 463 -6.19 -6.38 -5.00
CA GLY A 463 -7.55 -6.05 -4.61
C GLY A 463 -8.61 -6.78 -5.46
N GLY A 464 -9.80 -6.21 -5.56
CA GLY A 464 -10.89 -6.82 -6.32
C GLY A 464 -12.02 -5.85 -6.63
N GLY A 465 -12.89 -6.23 -7.58
CA GLY A 465 -14.05 -5.45 -7.99
C GLY A 465 -13.70 -4.12 -8.65
N PRO A 466 -14.59 -3.12 -8.52
CA PRO A 466 -14.35 -1.80 -9.14
C PRO A 466 -13.09 -1.11 -8.64
N ARG A 467 -12.57 -1.47 -7.47
CA ARG A 467 -11.37 -0.90 -6.82
C ARG A 467 -10.09 -1.71 -7.06
N ILE A 468 -10.09 -2.65 -8.03
CA ILE A 468 -8.89 -3.38 -8.43
C ILE A 468 -7.77 -2.42 -8.82
N CYS A 469 -6.53 -2.81 -8.58
CA CYS A 469 -5.36 -1.99 -8.88
C CYS A 469 -5.32 -1.58 -10.36
N ILE A 470 -5.31 -0.28 -10.61
CA ILE A 470 -5.24 0.28 -11.96
C ILE A 470 -3.88 0.01 -12.62
N GLY A 471 -2.79 -0.04 -11.80
CA GLY A 471 -1.41 -0.28 -12.25
C GLY A 471 -1.02 -1.76 -12.34
N GLN A 472 -1.95 -2.71 -12.21
CA GLN A 472 -1.63 -4.14 -12.18
C GLN A 472 -0.78 -4.59 -13.38
N HIS A 473 -1.19 -4.26 -14.60
CA HIS A 473 -0.47 -4.64 -15.81
C HIS A 473 0.86 -3.88 -15.95
N PHE A 474 0.90 -2.61 -15.54
CA PHE A 474 2.13 -1.81 -15.53
C PHE A 474 3.19 -2.49 -14.65
N GLY A 475 2.87 -2.78 -13.38
CA GLY A 475 3.84 -3.40 -12.45
C GLY A 475 4.27 -4.80 -12.88
N LEU A 476 3.37 -5.61 -13.47
CA LEU A 476 3.73 -6.94 -13.97
C LEU A 476 4.63 -6.87 -15.21
N ILE A 477 4.40 -5.94 -16.15
CA ILE A 477 5.27 -5.74 -17.31
C ILE A 477 6.63 -5.23 -16.89
N GLU A 478 6.67 -4.26 -15.97
CA GLU A 478 7.89 -3.75 -15.35
C GLU A 478 8.72 -4.87 -14.72
N ALA A 479 8.09 -5.70 -13.89
CA ALA A 479 8.74 -6.84 -13.25
C ALA A 479 9.27 -7.86 -14.27
N LYS A 480 8.47 -8.23 -15.26
CA LYS A 480 8.89 -9.15 -16.33
C LYS A 480 10.09 -8.61 -17.13
N MET A 481 10.08 -7.32 -17.46
CA MET A 481 11.19 -6.66 -18.17
C MET A 481 12.47 -6.75 -17.36
N LEU A 482 12.41 -6.39 -16.08
CA LEU A 482 13.59 -6.43 -15.20
C LEU A 482 14.12 -7.85 -15.03
N PHE A 483 13.24 -8.82 -14.68
CA PHE A 483 13.68 -10.21 -14.46
C PHE A 483 14.20 -10.87 -15.74
N SER A 484 13.61 -10.60 -16.89
CA SER A 484 14.17 -11.05 -18.18
C SER A 484 15.60 -10.53 -18.35
N THR A 485 15.83 -9.27 -18.06
CA THR A 485 17.15 -8.64 -18.22
C THR A 485 18.18 -9.15 -17.19
N ILE A 486 17.77 -9.35 -15.92
CA ILE A 486 18.63 -9.89 -14.86
C ILE A 486 19.01 -11.34 -15.18
N LEU A 487 18.04 -12.19 -15.52
CA LEU A 487 18.24 -13.62 -15.76
C LEU A 487 19.09 -13.90 -17.02
N GLN A 488 19.13 -12.99 -17.99
CA GLN A 488 20.06 -13.08 -19.14
C GLN A 488 21.52 -12.84 -18.75
N ARG A 489 21.80 -12.09 -17.66
CA ARG A 489 23.13 -11.55 -17.36
C ARG A 489 23.74 -12.09 -16.07
N PHE A 490 22.90 -12.46 -15.10
CA PHE A 490 23.32 -12.80 -13.75
C PHE A 490 22.67 -14.10 -13.25
N SER A 491 23.42 -14.83 -12.45
CA SER A 491 22.89 -15.73 -11.44
C SER A 491 23.08 -15.10 -10.06
N PHE A 492 22.19 -15.42 -9.14
CA PHE A 492 22.22 -14.87 -7.79
C PHE A 492 21.73 -15.89 -6.77
N GLU A 493 22.25 -15.79 -5.55
CA GLU A 493 21.92 -16.63 -4.41
C GLU A 493 21.84 -15.77 -3.13
N LEU A 494 21.24 -16.29 -2.05
CA LEU A 494 21.23 -15.56 -0.78
C LEU A 494 22.66 -15.35 -0.28
N SER A 495 22.97 -14.13 0.17
CA SER A 495 24.22 -13.90 0.88
C SER A 495 24.22 -14.62 2.23
N PRO A 496 25.39 -15.09 2.72
CA PRO A 496 25.52 -15.55 4.10
C PRO A 496 25.13 -14.50 5.15
N SER A 497 25.16 -13.21 4.78
CA SER A 497 24.71 -12.10 5.64
C SER A 497 23.20 -11.88 5.63
N TYR A 498 22.44 -12.56 4.74
CA TYR A 498 21.00 -12.38 4.64
C TYR A 498 20.26 -12.85 5.90
N ALA A 499 19.48 -11.96 6.48
CA ALA A 499 18.64 -12.26 7.63
C ALA A 499 17.16 -12.18 7.24
N HIS A 500 16.47 -13.34 7.20
CA HIS A 500 15.06 -13.39 6.78
C HIS A 500 14.15 -12.75 7.81
N ALA A 501 13.57 -11.60 7.46
CA ALA A 501 12.82 -10.79 8.38
C ALA A 501 11.75 -9.93 7.67
N PRO A 502 10.65 -10.55 7.19
CA PRO A 502 9.51 -9.81 6.66
C PRO A 502 8.93 -8.88 7.73
N HIS A 503 8.71 -7.62 7.38
CA HIS A 503 8.27 -6.57 8.30
C HIS A 503 7.29 -5.61 7.60
N ILE A 504 6.27 -5.14 8.30
CA ILE A 504 5.34 -4.13 7.79
C ILE A 504 5.72 -2.77 8.34
N VAL A 505 6.06 -1.83 7.44
CA VAL A 505 6.06 -0.40 7.74
C VAL A 505 4.78 0.21 7.19
N MET A 506 4.49 -0.03 5.94
CA MET A 506 3.28 0.28 5.20
C MET A 506 2.98 -0.83 4.21
N THR A 507 4.01 -1.30 3.56
CA THR A 507 4.10 -2.49 2.71
C THR A 507 4.94 -3.54 3.42
N LEU A 508 4.94 -4.76 2.88
CA LEU A 508 5.70 -5.89 3.42
C LEU A 508 7.15 -5.86 2.91
N VAL A 509 8.04 -5.27 3.69
CA VAL A 509 9.45 -5.04 3.35
C VAL A 509 10.41 -5.98 4.07
N PRO A 510 11.64 -6.22 3.58
CA PRO A 510 12.69 -6.90 4.35
C PRO A 510 13.28 -5.95 5.38
N GLN A 511 13.22 -6.31 6.66
CA GLN A 511 13.65 -5.45 7.79
C GLN A 511 15.16 -5.13 7.76
N TYR A 512 15.98 -6.05 7.26
CA TYR A 512 17.44 -5.95 7.27
C TYR A 512 18.03 -5.86 5.85
N GLY A 513 17.24 -5.38 4.88
CA GLY A 513 17.65 -5.37 3.49
C GLY A 513 17.58 -6.75 2.82
N ALA A 514 18.11 -6.83 1.63
CA ALA A 514 18.11 -8.04 0.80
C ALA A 514 19.50 -8.27 0.17
N PRO A 515 20.54 -8.57 0.99
CA PRO A 515 21.86 -8.86 0.46
C PRO A 515 21.88 -10.20 -0.29
N LEU A 516 22.32 -10.16 -1.54
CA LEU A 516 22.45 -11.32 -2.43
C LEU A 516 23.87 -11.38 -3.00
N MET A 517 24.33 -12.60 -3.28
CA MET A 517 25.58 -12.88 -4.00
C MET A 517 25.29 -12.98 -5.50
N PHE A 518 25.91 -12.15 -6.29
CA PHE A 518 25.76 -12.14 -7.75
C PHE A 518 26.98 -12.73 -8.45
N ARG A 519 26.71 -13.46 -9.54
CA ARG A 519 27.71 -13.92 -10.51
C ARG A 519 27.26 -13.52 -11.91
N ARG A 520 28.18 -12.97 -12.70
CA ARG A 520 27.93 -12.72 -14.11
C ARG A 520 27.92 -14.04 -14.89
N LEU A 521 27.00 -14.18 -15.85
CA LEU A 521 26.88 -15.34 -16.74
C LEU A 521 27.70 -15.16 -18.01
#